data_986ee27352b801e099948a1caf24785c
#
_entry.id   986ee27352b801e099948a1caf24785c
#
_cell.length_a   1.000
_cell.length_b   1.000
_cell.length_c   1.000
_cell.angle_alpha   90.00
_cell.angle_beta   90.00
_cell.angle_gamma   90.00
#
_symmetry.space_group_name_H-M   'P 1'
#
loop_
_entity.id
_entity.type
_entity.pdbx_description
1 polymer ?
#
loop_
_entity_poly.entity_id
_entity_poly.type
_entity_poly.pdbx_seq_one_letter_code
_entity_poly.pdbx_strand_id
1 'polypeptide(L)'
;GRRYFFSKVTLTPSKLHLRMVHYYLEVQTMSKTILIIEDEEAIQSVVKAFLEDEGYNVVLASDGLEGMEKFHEHRPDLILLDLMLPKMNGFSVCEAIRKESQVPIIMLTALDDDASQMKGFDALADDYITKPFSMPVVMKHIEAVLRRAEQGGAAPNTVIRYKEITV
;
A
#
# COMPACT_ATOMS: atom_id res chain seq x y z
N GLY A 1 -27.12 36.72 1.54
CA GLY A 1 -26.19 35.59 1.35
C GLY A 1 -25.92 34.84 2.63
N ARG A 2 -25.85 33.53 2.57
CA ARG A 2 -25.49 32.69 3.72
C ARG A 2 -24.01 32.88 4.05
N ARG A 3 -23.70 33.20 5.30
CA ARG A 3 -22.34 33.29 5.81
C ARG A 3 -22.03 32.04 6.65
N TYR A 4 -20.88 31.46 6.40
CA TYR A 4 -20.43 30.31 7.14
C TYR A 4 -19.26 30.70 8.04
N PHE A 5 -19.30 30.27 9.31
CA PHE A 5 -18.26 30.54 10.29
C PHE A 5 -17.31 29.36 10.40
N PHE A 6 -16.05 29.60 10.08
CA PHE A 6 -14.95 28.67 10.38
C PHE A 6 -13.91 29.44 11.19
N SER A 7 -13.68 29.02 12.43
CA SER A 7 -12.64 29.59 13.31
C SER A 7 -12.59 31.12 13.34
N LYS A 8 -13.71 31.77 13.58
CA LYS A 8 -13.85 33.25 13.63
C LYS A 8 -13.63 34.00 12.31
N VAL A 9 -13.47 33.31 11.20
CA VAL A 9 -13.35 33.95 9.88
C VAL A 9 -14.64 33.77 9.11
N THR A 10 -15.26 34.88 8.74
CA THR A 10 -16.46 34.85 7.90
C THR A 10 -16.05 34.64 6.45
N LEU A 11 -16.40 33.50 5.88
CA LEU A 11 -16.14 33.20 4.48
C LEU A 11 -17.40 33.46 3.63
N THR A 12 -17.21 34.11 2.49
CA THR A 12 -18.28 34.23 1.50
C THR A 12 -18.50 32.86 0.82
N PRO A 13 -19.72 32.58 0.32
CA PRO A 13 -20.01 31.31 -0.34
C PRO A 13 -19.05 30.97 -1.48
N SER A 14 -18.59 31.95 -2.23
CA SER A 14 -17.62 31.77 -3.33
C SER A 14 -16.24 31.35 -2.82
N LYS A 15 -15.77 31.94 -1.73
CA LYS A 15 -14.49 31.56 -1.12
C LYS A 15 -14.54 30.17 -0.48
N LEU A 16 -15.69 29.83 0.11
CA LEU A 16 -15.89 28.49 0.67
C LEU A 16 -15.86 27.45 -0.45
N HIS A 17 -16.56 27.72 -1.55
CA HIS A 17 -16.58 26.82 -2.71
C HIS A 17 -15.18 26.60 -3.28
N LEU A 18 -14.41 27.67 -3.49
CA LEU A 18 -13.03 27.58 -3.96
C LEU A 18 -12.14 26.77 -3.02
N ARG A 19 -12.28 26.96 -1.70
CA ARG A 19 -11.53 26.17 -0.71
C ARG A 19 -11.93 24.72 -0.72
N MET A 20 -13.21 24.41 -0.88
CA MET A 20 -13.70 23.04 -0.98
C MET A 20 -13.20 22.34 -2.23
N VAL A 21 -13.22 23.04 -3.37
CA VAL A 21 -12.67 22.51 -4.63
C VAL A 21 -11.17 22.30 -4.51
N HIS A 22 -10.44 23.24 -3.93
CA HIS A 22 -8.99 23.13 -3.72
C HIS A 22 -8.66 21.96 -2.79
N TYR A 23 -9.36 21.86 -1.66
CA TYR A 23 -9.22 20.73 -0.73
C TYR A 23 -9.55 19.40 -1.40
N TYR A 24 -10.61 19.34 -2.22
CA TYR A 24 -11.00 18.14 -2.94
C TYR A 24 -9.93 17.72 -3.96
N LEU A 25 -9.36 18.69 -4.68
CA LEU A 25 -8.25 18.45 -5.61
C LEU A 25 -6.98 18.01 -4.88
N GLU A 26 -6.65 18.63 -3.75
CA GLU A 26 -5.52 18.22 -2.92
C GLU A 26 -5.69 16.79 -2.39
N VAL A 27 -6.88 16.45 -1.90
CA VAL A 27 -7.17 15.08 -1.43
C VAL A 27 -7.05 14.08 -2.58
N GLN A 28 -7.49 14.42 -3.79
CA GLN A 28 -7.34 13.56 -4.96
C GLN A 28 -5.88 13.39 -5.38
N THR A 29 -5.09 14.46 -5.32
CA THR A 29 -3.65 14.39 -5.65
C THR A 29 -2.83 13.69 -4.56
N MET A 30 -3.33 13.64 -3.33
CA MET A 30 -2.68 12.94 -2.22
C MET A 30 -3.14 11.49 -2.04
N SER A 31 -4.12 11.04 -2.82
CA SER A 31 -4.62 9.68 -2.77
C SER A 31 -3.57 8.71 -3.29
N LYS A 32 -3.11 7.81 -2.43
CA LYS A 32 -2.11 6.81 -2.80
C LYS A 32 -2.75 5.62 -3.50
N THR A 33 -2.02 5.04 -4.45
CA THR A 33 -2.47 3.88 -5.23
C THR A 33 -1.82 2.62 -4.68
N ILE A 34 -2.65 1.62 -4.39
CA ILE A 34 -2.22 0.30 -3.93
C ILE A 34 -2.55 -0.72 -5.02
N LEU A 35 -1.53 -1.45 -5.48
CA LEU A 35 -1.70 -2.57 -6.37
C LEU A 35 -1.82 -3.85 -5.54
N ILE A 36 -2.89 -4.61 -5.77
CA ILE A 36 -3.12 -5.90 -5.12
C ILE A 36 -2.93 -6.99 -6.16
N ILE A 37 -1.95 -7.86 -5.96
CA ILE A 37 -1.68 -9.02 -6.81
C ILE A 37 -2.06 -10.27 -6.02
N GLU A 38 -3.24 -10.79 -6.30
CA GLU A 38 -3.90 -11.88 -5.58
C GLU A 38 -4.84 -12.60 -6.53
N ASP A 39 -4.81 -13.93 -6.58
CA ASP A 39 -5.66 -14.71 -7.50
C ASP A 39 -7.06 -15.03 -6.93
N GLU A 40 -7.25 -14.96 -5.63
CA GLU A 40 -8.55 -15.21 -5.00
C GLU A 40 -9.46 -13.97 -5.08
N GLU A 41 -10.50 -14.04 -5.89
CA GLU A 41 -11.45 -12.92 -6.06
C GLU A 41 -12.11 -12.46 -4.77
N ALA A 42 -12.39 -13.39 -3.85
CA ALA A 42 -12.98 -13.06 -2.55
C ALA A 42 -12.05 -12.15 -1.72
N ILE A 43 -10.75 -12.46 -1.73
CA ILE A 43 -9.74 -11.65 -1.03
C ILE A 43 -9.59 -10.29 -1.73
N GLN A 44 -9.48 -10.28 -3.06
CA GLN A 44 -9.40 -9.05 -3.83
C GLN A 44 -10.56 -8.11 -3.50
N SER A 45 -11.78 -8.63 -3.52
CA SER A 45 -13.00 -7.83 -3.30
C SER A 45 -13.06 -7.22 -1.91
N VAL A 46 -12.74 -8.00 -0.88
CA VAL A 46 -12.77 -7.53 0.51
C VAL A 46 -11.68 -6.49 0.75
N VAL A 47 -10.46 -6.76 0.31
CA VAL A 47 -9.33 -5.84 0.52
C VAL A 47 -9.54 -4.54 -0.25
N LYS A 48 -9.99 -4.64 -1.51
CA LYS A 48 -10.31 -3.47 -2.35
C LYS A 48 -11.36 -2.58 -1.69
N ALA A 49 -12.51 -3.17 -1.29
CA ALA A 49 -13.59 -2.40 -0.68
C ALA A 49 -13.13 -1.66 0.57
N PHE A 50 -12.36 -2.32 1.41
CA PHE A 50 -11.85 -1.74 2.64
C PHE A 50 -10.85 -0.60 2.38
N LEU A 51 -9.91 -0.81 1.46
CA LEU A 51 -8.89 0.20 1.13
C LEU A 51 -9.50 1.41 0.42
N GLU A 52 -10.46 1.21 -0.46
CA GLU A 52 -11.18 2.32 -1.10
C GLU A 52 -11.96 3.15 -0.09
N ASP A 53 -12.59 2.49 0.89
CA ASP A 53 -13.29 3.17 1.99
C ASP A 53 -12.33 4.04 2.83
N GLU A 54 -11.08 3.60 2.96
CA GLU A 54 -10.03 4.38 3.65
C GLU A 54 -9.38 5.46 2.78
N GLY A 55 -9.81 5.62 1.53
CA GLY A 55 -9.35 6.68 0.64
C GLY A 55 -8.23 6.32 -0.32
N TYR A 56 -7.85 5.05 -0.41
CA TYR A 56 -6.83 4.61 -1.38
C TYR A 56 -7.44 4.36 -2.75
N ASN A 57 -6.63 4.57 -3.79
CA ASN A 57 -6.93 4.05 -5.12
C ASN A 57 -6.44 2.61 -5.19
N VAL A 58 -7.26 1.70 -5.68
CA VAL A 58 -6.91 0.28 -5.74
C VAL A 58 -6.88 -0.22 -7.17
N VAL A 59 -5.80 -0.90 -7.51
CA VAL A 59 -5.62 -1.60 -8.79
C VAL A 59 -5.48 -3.08 -8.48
N LEU A 60 -6.18 -3.94 -9.22
CA LEU A 60 -6.17 -5.38 -9.03
C LEU A 60 -5.44 -6.09 -10.16
N ALA A 61 -4.70 -7.14 -9.79
CA ALA A 61 -4.14 -8.11 -10.71
C ALA A 61 -4.35 -9.53 -10.16
N SER A 62 -4.67 -10.47 -11.03
CA SER A 62 -5.04 -11.84 -10.64
C SER A 62 -3.90 -12.85 -10.80
N ASP A 63 -2.79 -12.45 -11.40
CA ASP A 63 -1.59 -13.26 -11.55
C ASP A 63 -0.34 -12.39 -11.62
N GLY A 64 0.82 -13.02 -11.59
CA GLY A 64 2.08 -12.30 -11.57
C GLY A 64 2.40 -11.52 -12.85
N LEU A 65 1.98 -12.02 -14.00
CA LEU A 65 2.20 -11.31 -15.28
C LEU A 65 1.33 -10.07 -15.37
N GLU A 66 0.05 -10.19 -15.03
CA GLU A 66 -0.86 -9.05 -14.92
C GLU A 66 -0.36 -8.05 -13.88
N GLY A 67 0.18 -8.55 -12.77
CA GLY A 67 0.80 -7.73 -11.73
C GLY A 67 1.92 -6.85 -12.24
N MET A 68 2.82 -7.40 -13.04
CA MET A 68 3.91 -6.63 -13.67
C MET A 68 3.39 -5.59 -14.66
N GLU A 69 2.39 -5.95 -15.46
CA GLU A 69 1.73 -5.04 -16.39
C GLU A 69 1.10 -3.85 -15.65
N LYS A 70 0.30 -4.12 -14.62
CA LYS A 70 -0.35 -3.10 -13.79
C LYS A 70 0.66 -2.24 -13.02
N PHE A 71 1.76 -2.84 -12.57
CA PHE A 71 2.85 -2.10 -11.93
C PHE A 71 3.43 -1.04 -12.86
N HIS A 72 3.74 -1.39 -14.11
CA HIS A 72 4.27 -0.45 -15.08
C HIS A 72 3.25 0.62 -15.50
N GLU A 73 2.00 0.21 -15.65
CA GLU A 73 0.92 1.10 -16.10
C GLU A 73 0.55 2.15 -15.05
N HIS A 74 0.41 1.73 -13.79
CA HIS A 74 -0.15 2.58 -12.73
C HIS A 74 0.87 3.17 -11.76
N ARG A 75 2.08 2.64 -11.72
CA ARG A 75 3.14 3.07 -10.80
C ARG A 75 2.63 3.23 -9.36
N PRO A 76 2.21 2.14 -8.72
CA PRO A 76 1.60 2.20 -7.39
C PRO A 76 2.57 2.71 -6.32
N ASP A 77 2.00 3.22 -5.24
CA ASP A 77 2.76 3.66 -4.06
C ASP A 77 3.07 2.50 -3.12
N LEU A 78 2.32 1.40 -3.22
CA LEU A 78 2.51 0.19 -2.43
C LEU A 78 1.92 -1.00 -3.18
N ILE A 79 2.52 -2.16 -2.99
CA ILE A 79 2.05 -3.42 -3.57
C ILE A 79 1.75 -4.42 -2.44
N LEU A 80 0.55 -4.98 -2.44
CA LEU A 80 0.20 -6.18 -1.70
C LEU A 80 0.35 -7.37 -2.65
N LEU A 81 1.22 -8.29 -2.32
CA LEU A 81 1.65 -9.35 -3.24
C LEU A 81 1.52 -10.73 -2.59
N ASP A 82 0.63 -11.55 -3.12
CA ASP A 82 0.53 -12.95 -2.69
C ASP A 82 1.76 -13.73 -3.15
N LEU A 83 2.30 -14.53 -2.26
CA LEU A 83 3.42 -15.40 -2.55
C LEU A 83 3.05 -16.48 -3.57
N MET A 84 1.88 -17.10 -3.39
CA MET A 84 1.41 -18.22 -4.21
C MET A 84 0.49 -17.76 -5.34
N LEU A 85 1.08 -17.37 -6.47
CA LEU A 85 0.37 -16.89 -7.64
C LEU A 85 0.53 -17.83 -8.83
N PRO A 86 -0.50 -17.93 -9.71
CA PRO A 86 -0.34 -18.60 -10.99
C PRO A 86 0.55 -17.78 -11.94
N LYS A 87 1.08 -18.46 -12.98
CA LYS A 87 1.93 -17.94 -14.05
C LYS A 87 3.30 -17.45 -13.61
N MET A 88 3.35 -16.61 -12.60
CA MET A 88 4.59 -16.07 -12.06
C MET A 88 4.42 -15.92 -10.56
N ASN A 89 5.19 -16.64 -9.75
CA ASN A 89 5.04 -16.61 -8.29
C ASN A 89 5.43 -15.25 -7.70
N GLY A 90 4.97 -14.99 -6.48
CA GLY A 90 5.19 -13.70 -5.82
C GLY A 90 6.67 -13.35 -5.62
N PHE A 91 7.52 -14.33 -5.39
CA PHE A 91 8.97 -14.10 -5.28
C PHE A 91 9.56 -13.54 -6.57
N SER A 92 9.24 -14.17 -7.69
CA SER A 92 9.71 -13.74 -9.02
C SER A 92 9.20 -12.35 -9.37
N VAL A 93 7.95 -12.04 -9.02
CA VAL A 93 7.38 -10.68 -9.17
C VAL A 93 8.18 -9.67 -8.36
N CYS A 94 8.44 -9.98 -7.09
CA CYS A 94 9.20 -9.10 -6.20
C CYS A 94 10.62 -8.85 -6.71
N GLU A 95 11.32 -9.90 -7.17
CA GLU A 95 12.65 -9.76 -7.78
C GLU A 95 12.63 -8.86 -9.02
N ALA A 96 11.66 -9.08 -9.91
CA ALA A 96 11.51 -8.28 -11.12
C ALA A 96 11.27 -6.80 -10.81
N ILE A 97 10.40 -6.52 -9.86
CA ILE A 97 10.12 -5.14 -9.42
C ILE A 97 11.37 -4.50 -8.82
N ARG A 98 12.12 -5.22 -7.99
CA ARG A 98 13.32 -4.70 -7.33
C ARG A 98 14.46 -4.36 -8.28
N LYS A 99 14.49 -4.90 -9.48
CA LYS A 99 15.45 -4.52 -10.52
C LYS A 99 15.25 -3.09 -11.01
N GLU A 100 14.05 -2.54 -10.84
CA GLU A 100 13.71 -1.22 -11.39
C GLU A 100 13.08 -0.24 -10.41
N SER A 101 12.69 -0.69 -9.20
CA SER A 101 11.95 0.16 -8.27
C SER A 101 12.18 -0.23 -6.81
N GLN A 102 12.11 0.75 -5.93
CA GLN A 102 12.10 0.59 -4.47
C GLN A 102 10.70 0.75 -3.89
N VAL A 103 9.66 0.59 -4.70
CA VAL A 103 8.27 0.67 -4.25
C VAL A 103 8.04 -0.28 -3.06
N PRO A 104 7.36 0.16 -2.00
CA PRO A 104 7.05 -0.72 -0.87
C PRO A 104 6.24 -1.95 -1.28
N ILE A 105 6.68 -3.13 -0.84
CA ILE A 105 6.01 -4.40 -1.09
C ILE A 105 5.72 -5.09 0.23
N ILE A 106 4.45 -5.44 0.45
CA ILE A 106 4.01 -6.30 1.55
C ILE A 106 3.62 -7.65 0.98
N MET A 107 4.29 -8.71 1.43
CA MET A 107 3.99 -10.08 1.01
C MET A 107 2.83 -10.66 1.83
N LEU A 108 1.90 -11.29 1.14
CA LEU A 108 0.84 -12.09 1.77
C LEU A 108 1.26 -13.55 1.72
N THR A 109 1.41 -14.18 2.88
CA THR A 109 1.94 -15.55 2.98
C THR A 109 1.00 -16.47 3.75
N ALA A 110 0.98 -17.76 3.41
CA ALA A 110 0.29 -18.76 4.22
C ALA A 110 1.15 -19.17 5.42
N LEU A 111 0.51 -19.59 6.51
CA LEU A 111 1.20 -20.06 7.72
C LEU A 111 2.10 -21.29 7.48
N ASP A 112 1.78 -22.07 6.44
CA ASP A 112 2.50 -23.31 6.10
C ASP A 112 3.67 -23.06 5.15
N ASP A 113 3.93 -21.83 4.76
CA ASP A 113 5.05 -21.51 3.89
C ASP A 113 6.37 -21.82 4.60
N ASP A 114 7.22 -22.56 3.90
CA ASP A 114 8.49 -23.02 4.44
C ASP A 114 9.36 -21.82 4.85
N ALA A 115 9.90 -21.87 6.04
CA ALA A 115 10.81 -20.86 6.58
C ALA A 115 12.04 -20.64 5.68
N SER A 116 12.46 -21.65 4.92
CA SER A 116 13.55 -21.51 3.94
C SER A 116 13.18 -20.62 2.76
N GLN A 117 11.91 -20.60 2.35
CA GLN A 117 11.41 -19.67 1.31
C GLN A 117 11.36 -18.25 1.85
N MET A 118 10.96 -18.08 3.12
CA MET A 118 10.87 -16.75 3.76
C MET A 118 12.22 -16.02 3.87
N LYS A 119 13.32 -16.76 4.06
CA LYS A 119 14.67 -16.16 4.17
C LYS A 119 15.11 -15.42 2.92
N GLY A 120 14.68 -15.87 1.74
CA GLY A 120 14.99 -15.21 0.47
C GLY A 120 14.24 -13.89 0.30
N PHE A 121 13.10 -13.72 0.98
CA PHE A 121 12.26 -12.55 0.89
C PHE A 121 12.68 -11.41 1.83
N ASP A 122 13.38 -11.69 2.93
CA ASP A 122 13.78 -10.70 3.92
C ASP A 122 14.59 -9.53 3.32
N ALA A 123 15.26 -9.77 2.19
CA ALA A 123 16.01 -8.74 1.49
C ALA A 123 15.18 -7.96 0.46
N LEU A 124 14.00 -8.43 0.08
CA LEU A 124 13.24 -7.91 -1.05
C LEU A 124 11.91 -7.24 -0.65
N ALA A 125 11.18 -7.84 0.28
CA ALA A 125 9.93 -7.31 0.77
C ALA A 125 10.14 -6.39 1.98
N ASP A 126 9.28 -5.40 2.10
CA ASP A 126 9.32 -4.46 3.24
C ASP A 126 8.61 -5.01 4.46
N ASP A 127 7.64 -5.89 4.27
CA ASP A 127 6.86 -6.47 5.35
C ASP A 127 6.13 -7.75 4.88
N TYR A 128 5.57 -8.49 5.83
CA TYR A 128 4.84 -9.74 5.62
C TYR A 128 3.55 -9.74 6.42
N ILE A 129 2.50 -10.29 5.83
CA ILE A 129 1.23 -10.53 6.52
C ILE A 129 0.86 -11.99 6.29
N THR A 130 0.63 -12.74 7.36
CA THR A 130 0.22 -14.14 7.25
C THR A 130 -1.29 -14.28 7.04
N LYS A 131 -1.68 -15.20 6.16
CA LYS A 131 -3.09 -15.58 5.95
C LYS A 131 -3.49 -16.63 6.99
N PRO A 132 -4.70 -16.60 7.55
CA PRO A 132 -5.73 -15.59 7.36
C PRO A 132 -5.41 -14.28 8.11
N PHE A 133 -5.81 -13.16 7.55
CA PHE A 133 -5.59 -11.84 8.15
C PHE A 133 -6.92 -11.09 8.37
N SER A 134 -6.92 -10.13 9.28
CA SER A 134 -8.01 -9.17 9.44
C SER A 134 -7.66 -7.85 8.77
N MET A 135 -8.66 -7.09 8.29
CA MET A 135 -8.42 -5.82 7.65
C MET A 135 -7.77 -4.76 8.57
N PRO A 136 -8.11 -4.68 9.88
CA PRO A 136 -7.37 -3.79 10.78
C PRO A 136 -5.87 -4.07 10.85
N VAL A 137 -5.46 -5.34 10.79
CA VAL A 137 -4.04 -5.73 10.76
C VAL A 137 -3.39 -5.29 9.44
N VAL A 138 -4.04 -5.55 8.31
CA VAL A 138 -3.57 -5.12 6.99
C VAL A 138 -3.36 -3.60 6.95
N MET A 139 -4.32 -2.83 7.47
CA MET A 139 -4.23 -1.37 7.52
C MET A 139 -3.05 -0.87 8.34
N LYS A 140 -2.78 -1.48 9.49
CA LYS A 140 -1.64 -1.11 10.33
C LYS A 140 -0.31 -1.32 9.61
N HIS A 141 -0.18 -2.43 8.88
CA HIS A 141 1.01 -2.72 8.09
C HIS A 141 1.18 -1.72 6.94
N ILE A 142 0.11 -1.43 6.22
CA ILE A 142 0.13 -0.47 5.11
C ILE A 142 0.55 0.92 5.62
N GLU A 143 -0.07 1.41 6.68
CA GLU A 143 0.25 2.72 7.26
C GLU A 143 1.70 2.80 7.71
N ALA A 144 2.20 1.76 8.38
CA ALA A 144 3.58 1.72 8.85
C ALA A 144 4.59 1.70 7.70
N VAL A 145 4.33 0.91 6.67
CA VAL A 145 5.21 0.78 5.50
C VAL A 145 5.21 2.07 4.67
N LEU A 146 4.05 2.68 4.42
CA LEU A 146 3.94 3.96 3.71
C LEU A 146 4.64 5.09 4.46
N ARG A 147 4.51 5.13 5.78
CA ARG A 147 5.19 6.12 6.62
C ARG A 147 6.70 6.00 6.52
N ARG A 148 7.24 4.78 6.57
CA ARG A 148 8.68 4.52 6.38
C ARG A 148 9.17 4.95 5.00
N ALA A 149 8.37 4.71 3.97
CA ALA A 149 8.69 5.11 2.60
C ALA A 149 8.74 6.63 2.43
N GLU A 150 7.86 7.37 3.08
CA GLU A 150 7.86 8.84 3.09
C GLU A 150 9.09 9.41 3.81
N GLN A 151 9.62 8.67 4.79
CA GLN A 151 10.82 9.02 5.53
C GLN A 151 12.10 8.46 4.90
N GLY A 152 12.10 8.20 3.60
CA GLY A 152 13.08 7.41 2.86
C GLY A 152 14.55 7.78 3.05
N GLY A 153 14.88 9.02 3.44
CA GLY A 153 16.25 9.43 3.78
C GLY A 153 16.75 8.93 5.14
N ALA A 154 15.86 8.42 6.00
CA ALA A 154 16.18 7.95 7.35
C ALA A 154 16.11 6.42 7.50
N ALA A 155 15.82 5.71 6.44
CA ALA A 155 15.52 4.29 6.47
C ALA A 155 16.61 3.39 7.11
N PRO A 156 17.91 3.56 6.86
CA PRO A 156 18.93 2.70 7.47
C PRO A 156 19.01 2.82 8.99
N ASN A 157 18.84 4.02 9.51
CA ASN A 157 18.93 4.27 10.95
C ASN A 157 17.67 3.81 11.70
N THR A 158 16.53 3.85 11.04
CA THR A 158 15.26 3.46 11.65
C THR A 158 15.20 1.94 11.87
N VAL A 159 15.74 1.16 10.95
CA VAL A 159 15.81 -0.30 11.06
C VAL A 159 16.71 -0.73 12.22
N ILE A 160 17.85 -0.06 12.39
CA ILE A 160 18.78 -0.36 13.48
C ILE A 160 18.13 -0.07 14.85
N ARG A 161 17.44 1.05 14.98
CA ARG A 161 16.73 1.41 16.22
C ARG A 161 15.64 0.42 16.57
N TYR A 162 14.93 -0.10 15.58
CA TYR A 162 13.90 -1.08 15.82
C TYR A 162 14.45 -2.41 16.34
N LYS A 163 15.62 -2.82 15.86
CA LYS A 163 16.31 -4.01 16.38
C LYS A 163 16.84 -3.83 17.80
N GLU A 164 17.26 -2.63 18.16
CA GLU A 164 17.71 -2.33 19.52
C GLU A 164 16.57 -2.30 20.53
N ILE A 165 15.37 -1.91 20.13
CA ILE A 165 14.18 -1.87 21.02
C ILE A 165 13.62 -3.27 21.27
N THR A 166 13.87 -4.23 20.39
CA THR A 166 13.36 -5.61 20.50
C THR A 166 14.28 -6.52 21.31
N VAL A 167 15.40 -6.05 21.72
CA VAL A 167 16.35 -6.73 22.61
C VAL A 167 16.19 -6.22 24.03
#